data_4d42aa71763c9ec6beb4979e128e1aa0
#
_entry.id   4d42aa71763c9ec6beb4979e128e1aa0
#
_cell.length_a   1.000
_cell.length_b   1.000
_cell.length_c   1.000
_cell.angle_alpha   90.00
_cell.angle_beta   90.00
_cell.angle_gamma   90.00
#
_symmetry.space_group_name_H-M   'P 1'
#
loop_
_entity.id
_entity.type
_entity.pdbx_description
1 polymer ?
#
loop_
_entity_poly.entity_id
_entity_poly.type
_entity_poly.pdbx_seq_one_letter_code
_entity_poly.pdbx_strand_id
1 'polypeptide(L)'
;MTGVQTCALPISDILIYQANQVPVGEDQRQHIELTRDLAQRFNSKHGPIFTIPEGYILKAGAKINDLQEPTAKMSKSAASPAGIIELMDKPEVNMKKIKSAVTDTGKEVIFDEKNKPGVSNLLTIYTALSGKSMDTAVNEFAGKGYGDFKSAVGEVVVEFLRPIQSKANDLLNDPKYLKIGRAHV
;
A
#
# COMPACT_ATOMS: atom_id res chain seq x y z
N MET A 1 16.93 26.15 1.05
CA MET A 1 16.62 25.95 2.50
C MET A 1 15.47 24.97 2.75
N THR A 2 15.29 23.96 1.93
CA THR A 2 14.07 23.11 1.99
C THR A 2 14.31 21.64 2.35
N GLY A 3 15.55 21.16 2.34
CA GLY A 3 15.84 19.73 2.60
C GLY A 3 15.86 19.33 4.08
N VAL A 4 16.29 20.22 4.98
CA VAL A 4 16.46 19.91 6.41
C VAL A 4 15.13 19.92 7.15
N GLN A 5 14.20 20.79 6.76
CA GLN A 5 12.86 20.85 7.38
C GLN A 5 11.99 19.64 7.09
N THR A 6 12.15 19.04 5.91
CA THR A 6 11.34 17.86 5.50
C THR A 6 11.74 16.58 6.24
N CYS A 7 12.99 16.48 6.73
CA CYS A 7 13.46 15.31 7.48
C CYS A 7 13.21 15.42 8.99
N ALA A 8 13.10 16.62 9.54
CA ALA A 8 12.99 16.82 10.99
C ALA A 8 11.64 16.35 11.56
N LEU A 9 10.54 16.56 10.85
CA LEU A 9 9.20 16.17 11.32
C LEU A 9 9.05 14.65 11.46
N PRO A 10 9.36 13.81 10.46
CA PRO A 10 9.27 12.36 10.60
C PRO A 10 10.17 11.81 11.71
N ILE A 11 11.38 12.37 11.90
CA ILE A 11 12.31 11.96 12.95
C ILE A 11 11.71 12.26 14.34
N SER A 12 11.16 13.45 14.52
CA SER A 12 10.54 13.86 15.78
C SER A 12 9.35 12.99 16.11
N ASP A 13 8.48 12.70 15.14
CA ASP A 13 7.31 11.85 15.33
C ASP A 13 7.72 10.45 15.80
N ILE A 14 8.69 9.82 15.13
CA ILE A 14 9.18 8.49 15.51
C ILE A 14 9.70 8.47 16.94
N LEU A 15 10.50 9.46 17.33
CA LEU A 15 11.13 9.50 18.65
C LEU A 15 10.15 9.85 19.77
N ILE A 16 9.21 10.78 19.54
CA ILE A 16 8.19 11.16 20.52
C ILE A 16 7.28 9.97 20.86
N TYR A 17 6.89 9.18 19.86
CA TYR A 17 6.05 8.00 20.09
C TYR A 17 6.81 6.77 20.56
N GLN A 18 8.13 6.88 20.77
CA GLN A 18 8.96 5.75 21.22
C GLN A 18 8.79 4.50 20.33
N ALA A 19 8.65 4.71 19.04
CA ALA A 19 8.41 3.63 18.10
C ALA A 19 9.62 2.68 18.04
N ASN A 20 9.38 1.39 18.26
CA ASN A 20 10.40 0.35 18.14
C ASN A 20 10.54 -0.15 16.69
N GLN A 21 9.46 -0.15 15.92
CA GLN A 21 9.45 -0.52 14.49
C GLN A 21 8.67 0.51 13.68
N VAL A 22 9.24 0.87 12.53
CA VAL A 22 8.63 1.85 11.62
C VAL A 22 8.50 1.22 10.24
N PRO A 23 7.27 0.93 9.77
CA PRO A 23 7.07 0.39 8.44
C PRO A 23 7.37 1.47 7.39
N VAL A 24 8.36 1.22 6.56
CA VAL A 24 8.82 2.18 5.53
C VAL A 24 9.17 1.48 4.23
N GLY A 25 9.11 2.23 3.14
CA GLY A 25 9.69 1.80 1.86
C GLY A 25 11.22 1.90 1.86
N GLU A 26 11.86 1.24 0.92
CA GLU A 26 13.32 1.24 0.77
C GLU A 26 13.90 2.65 0.60
N ASP A 27 13.18 3.56 -0.05
CA ASP A 27 13.52 4.96 -0.23
C ASP A 27 13.62 5.76 1.07
N GLN A 28 13.03 5.26 2.16
CA GLN A 28 13.05 5.88 3.49
C GLN A 28 14.10 5.28 4.43
N ARG A 29 14.87 4.29 4.00
CA ARG A 29 15.90 3.63 4.82
C ARG A 29 16.88 4.63 5.45
N GLN A 30 17.36 5.59 4.68
CA GLN A 30 18.31 6.59 5.15
C GLN A 30 17.72 7.48 6.26
N HIS A 31 16.43 7.80 6.19
CA HIS A 31 15.77 8.58 7.23
C HIS A 31 15.66 7.80 8.55
N ILE A 32 15.40 6.51 8.49
CA ILE A 32 15.39 5.66 9.68
C ILE A 32 16.78 5.54 10.28
N GLU A 33 17.82 5.33 9.47
CA GLU A 33 19.20 5.27 9.98
C GLU A 33 19.62 6.58 10.66
N LEU A 34 19.27 7.73 10.08
CA LEU A 34 19.51 9.03 10.71
C LEU A 34 18.76 9.17 12.05
N THR A 35 17.52 8.69 12.11
CA THR A 35 16.72 8.69 13.36
C THR A 35 17.39 7.84 14.43
N ARG A 36 17.89 6.66 14.07
CA ARG A 36 18.64 5.76 14.95
C ARG A 36 19.90 6.42 15.49
N ASP A 37 20.69 7.02 14.62
CA ASP A 37 21.92 7.73 15.00
C ASP A 37 21.64 8.85 15.99
N LEU A 38 20.59 9.63 15.76
CA LEU A 38 20.19 10.71 16.68
C LEU A 38 19.74 10.16 18.03
N ALA A 39 18.92 9.10 18.04
CA ALA A 39 18.50 8.45 19.28
C ALA A 39 19.67 7.88 20.08
N GLN A 40 20.61 7.21 19.40
CA GLN A 40 21.82 6.65 20.03
C GLN A 40 22.71 7.74 20.63
N ARG A 41 22.98 8.81 19.87
CA ARG A 41 23.80 9.95 20.34
C ARG A 41 23.15 10.65 21.52
N PHE A 42 21.85 10.84 21.50
CA PHE A 42 21.11 11.43 22.60
C PHE A 42 21.17 10.54 23.85
N ASN A 43 20.90 9.26 23.69
CA ASN A 43 20.93 8.28 24.78
C ASN A 43 22.32 8.15 25.41
N SER A 44 23.38 8.20 24.60
CA SER A 44 24.75 8.14 25.13
C SER A 44 25.11 9.34 25.99
N LYS A 45 24.48 10.50 25.75
CA LYS A 45 24.77 11.75 26.46
C LYS A 45 23.86 11.99 27.66
N HIS A 46 22.60 11.54 27.58
CA HIS A 46 21.54 11.88 28.51
C HIS A 46 20.93 10.66 29.22
N GLY A 47 21.44 9.44 28.97
CA GLY A 47 20.87 8.18 29.43
C GLY A 47 19.83 7.61 28.47
N PRO A 48 19.32 6.39 28.67
CA PRO A 48 18.42 5.67 27.77
C PRO A 48 17.01 6.27 27.81
N ILE A 49 16.81 7.35 27.08
CA ILE A 49 15.53 8.08 27.00
C ILE A 49 14.71 7.65 25.79
N PHE A 50 15.34 7.53 24.60
CA PHE A 50 14.64 7.17 23.39
C PHE A 50 14.78 5.68 23.08
N THR A 51 13.67 5.07 22.66
CA THR A 51 13.70 3.78 21.99
C THR A 51 14.41 3.93 20.63
N ILE A 52 15.37 3.06 20.34
CA ILE A 52 16.07 3.08 19.06
C ILE A 52 15.18 2.38 18.02
N PRO A 53 14.64 3.10 17.03
CA PRO A 53 13.70 2.52 16.07
C PRO A 53 14.39 1.59 15.08
N GLU A 54 13.66 0.58 14.60
CA GLU A 54 14.07 -0.27 13.49
C GLU A 54 13.17 -0.04 12.28
N GLY A 55 13.76 0.04 11.08
CA GLY A 55 13.01 0.10 9.84
C GLY A 55 12.42 -1.27 9.52
N TYR A 56 11.09 -1.37 9.49
CA TYR A 56 10.41 -2.56 8.99
C TYR A 56 10.16 -2.41 7.49
N ILE A 57 11.13 -2.88 6.69
CA ILE A 57 11.03 -2.85 5.24
C ILE A 57 10.47 -4.18 4.78
N LEU A 58 9.26 -4.17 4.27
CA LEU A 58 8.65 -5.35 3.69
C LEU A 58 9.48 -5.81 2.49
N LYS A 59 10.03 -7.03 2.56
CA LYS A 59 10.82 -7.66 1.48
C LYS A 59 10.02 -7.83 0.17
N ALA A 60 8.71 -7.71 0.24
CA ALA A 60 7.78 -7.77 -0.87
C ALA A 60 6.67 -6.73 -0.67
N GLY A 61 7.04 -5.46 -0.62
CA GLY A 61 6.07 -4.40 -0.94
C GLY A 61 5.80 -4.50 -2.42
N ALA A 62 4.73 -5.18 -2.81
CA ALA A 62 4.31 -5.23 -4.20
C ALA A 62 4.16 -3.77 -4.67
N LYS A 63 4.98 -3.37 -5.64
CA LYS A 63 4.81 -2.08 -6.28
C LYS A 63 3.53 -2.15 -7.11
N ILE A 64 2.46 -1.60 -6.56
CA ILE A 64 1.17 -1.55 -7.25
C ILE A 64 1.16 -0.31 -8.13
N ASN A 65 0.89 -0.51 -9.40
CA ASN A 65 0.80 0.53 -10.40
C ASN A 65 -0.67 0.93 -10.65
N ASP A 66 -0.85 2.09 -11.28
CA ASP A 66 -2.15 2.61 -11.69
C ASP A 66 -2.87 1.63 -12.64
N LEU A 67 -4.19 1.50 -12.51
CA LEU A 67 -4.97 0.56 -13.32
C LEU A 67 -5.15 1.03 -14.77
N GLN A 68 -5.06 2.33 -15.02
CA GLN A 68 -5.20 2.90 -16.36
C GLN A 68 -3.84 3.18 -17.00
N GLU A 69 -2.81 3.42 -16.18
CA GLU A 69 -1.44 3.63 -16.63
C GLU A 69 -0.49 2.68 -15.87
N PRO A 70 -0.41 1.39 -16.24
CA PRO A 70 0.29 0.38 -15.47
C PRO A 70 1.81 0.53 -15.42
N THR A 71 2.37 1.55 -16.07
CA THR A 71 3.78 1.96 -15.95
C THR A 71 4.00 3.00 -14.86
N ALA A 72 2.94 3.69 -14.44
CA ALA A 72 2.97 4.69 -13.38
C ALA A 72 2.56 4.08 -12.02
N LYS A 73 3.12 4.62 -10.92
CA LYS A 73 2.72 4.21 -9.56
C LYS A 73 1.28 4.65 -9.28
N MET A 74 0.46 3.79 -8.67
CA MET A 74 -0.85 4.17 -8.15
C MET A 74 -0.68 5.29 -7.10
N SER A 75 -1.27 6.44 -7.34
CA SER A 75 -1.10 7.65 -6.51
C SER A 75 -2.40 8.44 -6.47
N LYS A 76 -2.68 9.08 -5.32
CA LYS A 76 -3.84 10.00 -5.17
C LYS A 76 -3.79 11.20 -6.13
N SER A 77 -2.61 11.54 -6.63
CA SER A 77 -2.40 12.60 -7.63
C SER A 77 -2.44 12.09 -9.08
N ALA A 78 -2.91 10.86 -9.31
CA ALA A 78 -3.06 10.31 -10.66
C ALA A 78 -4.08 11.11 -11.48
N ALA A 79 -3.88 11.13 -12.79
CA ALA A 79 -4.71 11.92 -13.72
C ALA A 79 -6.17 11.43 -13.79
N SER A 80 -6.44 10.18 -13.43
CA SER A 80 -7.77 9.57 -13.49
C SER A 80 -8.15 8.83 -12.20
N PRO A 81 -9.33 9.11 -11.61
CA PRO A 81 -9.84 8.32 -10.48
C PRO A 81 -10.09 6.84 -10.81
N ALA A 82 -10.21 6.50 -12.09
CA ALA A 82 -10.39 5.10 -12.55
C ALA A 82 -9.13 4.25 -12.38
N GLY A 83 -7.96 4.89 -12.26
CA GLY A 83 -6.68 4.22 -12.05
C GLY A 83 -6.40 3.80 -10.60
N ILE A 84 -7.23 4.27 -9.65
CA ILE A 84 -6.96 4.16 -8.22
C ILE A 84 -8.05 3.32 -7.53
N ILE A 85 -7.63 2.37 -6.69
CA ILE A 85 -8.54 1.67 -5.77
C ILE A 85 -8.60 2.46 -4.46
N GLU A 86 -9.75 3.05 -4.15
CA GLU A 86 -9.95 3.73 -2.89
C GLU A 86 -10.56 2.79 -1.85
N LEU A 87 -10.06 2.87 -0.61
CA LEU A 87 -10.46 1.95 0.46
C LEU A 87 -11.96 2.05 0.78
N MET A 88 -12.53 3.24 0.69
CA MET A 88 -13.94 3.50 1.04
C MET A 88 -14.90 3.51 -0.15
N ASP A 89 -14.41 3.24 -1.36
CA ASP A 89 -15.28 3.08 -2.52
C ASP A 89 -16.20 1.87 -2.36
N LYS A 90 -17.42 1.99 -2.88
CA LYS A 90 -18.36 0.87 -2.89
C LYS A 90 -17.77 -0.33 -3.64
N PRO A 91 -18.09 -1.57 -3.23
CA PRO A 91 -17.59 -2.80 -3.87
C PRO A 91 -17.76 -2.81 -5.39
N GLU A 92 -18.92 -2.34 -5.86
CA GLU A 92 -19.25 -2.29 -7.30
C GLU A 92 -18.35 -1.31 -8.07
N VAL A 93 -17.94 -0.21 -7.41
CA VAL A 93 -17.05 0.80 -8.00
C VAL A 93 -15.65 0.22 -8.17
N ASN A 94 -15.09 -0.40 -7.12
CA ASN A 94 -13.79 -1.06 -7.18
C ASN A 94 -13.78 -2.21 -8.19
N MET A 95 -14.83 -3.02 -8.22
CA MET A 95 -15.00 -4.08 -9.22
C MET A 95 -14.98 -3.51 -10.64
N LYS A 96 -15.71 -2.41 -10.90
CA LYS A 96 -15.75 -1.76 -12.20
C LYS A 96 -14.38 -1.22 -12.60
N LYS A 97 -13.65 -0.60 -11.66
CA LYS A 97 -12.30 -0.08 -11.91
C LYS A 97 -11.34 -1.20 -12.35
N ILE A 98 -11.36 -2.34 -11.65
CA ILE A 98 -10.51 -3.50 -11.99
C ILE A 98 -10.90 -4.10 -13.34
N LYS A 99 -12.21 -4.25 -13.62
CA LYS A 99 -12.67 -4.75 -14.93
C LYS A 99 -12.25 -3.84 -16.08
N SER A 100 -12.20 -2.52 -15.86
CA SER A 100 -11.77 -1.54 -16.85
C SER A 100 -10.26 -1.29 -16.87
N ALA A 101 -9.47 -1.94 -16.01
CA ALA A 101 -8.02 -1.80 -15.98
C ALA A 101 -7.39 -2.08 -17.36
N VAL A 102 -6.41 -1.28 -17.73
CA VAL A 102 -5.72 -1.43 -19.02
C VAL A 102 -4.88 -2.71 -19.02
N THR A 103 -5.05 -3.50 -20.07
CA THR A 103 -4.25 -4.70 -20.36
C THR A 103 -3.88 -4.68 -21.83
N ASP A 104 -2.90 -5.49 -22.23
CA ASP A 104 -2.54 -5.68 -23.64
C ASP A 104 -3.68 -6.34 -24.45
N THR A 105 -3.48 -6.45 -25.76
CA THR A 105 -4.44 -7.06 -26.69
C THR A 105 -4.38 -8.60 -26.74
N GLY A 106 -3.52 -9.21 -25.93
CA GLY A 106 -3.38 -10.65 -25.85
C GLY A 106 -4.50 -11.32 -25.06
N LYS A 107 -4.36 -12.62 -24.82
CA LYS A 107 -5.33 -13.42 -24.04
C LYS A 107 -4.68 -14.19 -22.89
N GLU A 108 -3.34 -14.26 -22.87
CA GLU A 108 -2.58 -15.07 -21.92
C GLU A 108 -2.26 -14.29 -20.64
N VAL A 109 -2.61 -14.85 -19.51
CA VAL A 109 -2.30 -14.32 -18.18
C VAL A 109 -0.93 -14.84 -17.78
N ILE A 110 0.11 -14.06 -18.07
CA ILE A 110 1.50 -14.34 -17.70
C ILE A 110 2.12 -13.10 -17.03
N PHE A 111 3.09 -13.33 -16.16
CA PHE A 111 3.82 -12.25 -15.52
C PHE A 111 4.99 -11.80 -16.39
N ASP A 112 4.85 -10.63 -17.00
CA ASP A 112 5.88 -9.98 -17.81
C ASP A 112 5.71 -8.46 -17.66
N GLU A 113 6.46 -7.86 -16.76
CA GLU A 113 6.37 -6.42 -16.47
C GLU A 113 6.70 -5.54 -17.69
N LYS A 114 7.52 -6.07 -18.61
CA LYS A 114 8.03 -5.32 -19.75
C LYS A 114 7.04 -5.28 -20.91
N ASN A 115 6.45 -6.43 -21.25
CA ASN A 115 5.56 -6.57 -22.39
C ASN A 115 4.07 -6.56 -22.02
N LYS A 116 3.76 -6.94 -20.76
CA LYS A 116 2.39 -7.04 -20.24
C LYS A 116 2.24 -6.34 -18.89
N PRO A 117 2.59 -5.04 -18.79
CA PRO A 117 2.61 -4.34 -17.49
C PRO A 117 1.24 -4.32 -16.79
N GLY A 118 0.14 -4.22 -17.53
CA GLY A 118 -1.20 -4.23 -16.97
C GLY A 118 -1.61 -5.58 -16.37
N VAL A 119 -1.32 -6.68 -17.05
CA VAL A 119 -1.57 -8.03 -16.55
C VAL A 119 -0.67 -8.33 -15.34
N SER A 120 0.61 -7.97 -15.43
CA SER A 120 1.57 -8.14 -14.34
C SER A 120 1.17 -7.35 -13.08
N ASN A 121 0.65 -6.12 -13.25
CA ASN A 121 0.13 -5.32 -12.14
C ASN A 121 -1.08 -6.01 -11.47
N LEU A 122 -2.03 -6.49 -12.25
CA LEU A 122 -3.20 -7.22 -11.73
C LEU A 122 -2.81 -8.54 -11.04
N LEU A 123 -1.83 -9.29 -11.57
CA LEU A 123 -1.26 -10.48 -10.93
C LEU A 123 -0.60 -10.12 -9.59
N THR A 124 0.12 -9.02 -9.56
CA THR A 124 0.75 -8.51 -8.34
C THR A 124 -0.29 -8.17 -7.27
N ILE A 125 -1.38 -7.50 -7.63
CA ILE A 125 -2.51 -7.22 -6.72
C ILE A 125 -3.13 -8.54 -6.24
N TYR A 126 -3.40 -9.46 -7.14
CA TYR A 126 -4.01 -10.76 -6.82
C TYR A 126 -3.17 -11.56 -5.82
N THR A 127 -1.86 -11.70 -6.08
CA THR A 127 -0.96 -12.46 -5.22
C THR A 127 -0.76 -11.80 -3.85
N ALA A 128 -0.65 -10.47 -3.81
CA ALA A 128 -0.50 -9.71 -2.58
C ALA A 128 -1.70 -9.89 -1.63
N LEU A 129 -2.92 -9.97 -2.18
CA LEU A 129 -4.14 -10.05 -1.39
C LEU A 129 -4.59 -11.48 -1.11
N SER A 130 -4.35 -12.41 -2.05
CA SER A 130 -4.71 -13.83 -1.86
C SER A 130 -3.67 -14.63 -1.08
N GLY A 131 -2.43 -14.11 -0.93
CA GLY A 131 -1.31 -14.82 -0.33
C GLY A 131 -0.74 -15.97 -1.20
N LYS A 132 -1.22 -16.12 -2.43
CA LYS A 132 -0.73 -17.14 -3.37
C LYS A 132 0.61 -16.72 -3.99
N SER A 133 1.44 -17.71 -4.38
CA SER A 133 2.64 -17.42 -5.15
C SER A 133 2.30 -16.97 -6.58
N MET A 134 3.23 -16.26 -7.23
CA MET A 134 3.04 -15.80 -8.61
C MET A 134 2.82 -16.98 -9.57
N ASP A 135 3.60 -18.04 -9.44
CA ASP A 135 3.48 -19.25 -10.28
C ASP A 135 2.10 -19.90 -10.11
N THR A 136 1.61 -19.98 -8.88
CA THR A 136 0.28 -20.53 -8.59
C THR A 136 -0.81 -19.68 -9.25
N ALA A 137 -0.71 -18.35 -9.16
CA ALA A 137 -1.68 -17.44 -9.77
C ALA A 137 -1.67 -17.54 -11.30
N VAL A 138 -0.49 -17.55 -11.93
CA VAL A 138 -0.38 -17.70 -13.39
C VAL A 138 -0.99 -19.03 -13.86
N ASN A 139 -0.71 -20.13 -13.16
CA ASN A 139 -1.26 -21.45 -13.50
C ASN A 139 -2.78 -21.52 -13.32
N GLU A 140 -3.33 -20.85 -12.31
CA GLU A 140 -4.79 -20.80 -12.05
C GLU A 140 -5.56 -20.13 -13.20
N PHE A 141 -4.93 -19.16 -13.86
CA PHE A 141 -5.54 -18.42 -14.96
C PHE A 141 -5.03 -18.88 -16.34
N ALA A 142 -4.24 -19.93 -16.40
CA ALA A 142 -3.78 -20.52 -17.66
C ALA A 142 -4.99 -20.94 -18.51
N GLY A 143 -5.06 -20.44 -19.75
CA GLY A 143 -6.18 -20.71 -20.66
C GLY A 143 -7.47 -19.92 -20.38
N LYS A 144 -7.54 -19.11 -19.33
CA LYS A 144 -8.68 -18.22 -19.07
C LYS A 144 -8.45 -16.86 -19.74
N GLY A 145 -9.55 -16.21 -20.14
CA GLY A 145 -9.48 -14.88 -20.73
C GLY A 145 -9.29 -13.77 -19.68
N TYR A 146 -8.89 -12.57 -20.14
CA TYR A 146 -8.73 -11.41 -19.24
C TYR A 146 -10.01 -11.01 -18.51
N GLY A 147 -11.20 -11.31 -19.04
CA GLY A 147 -12.48 -11.03 -18.38
C GLY A 147 -12.63 -11.82 -17.07
N ASP A 148 -12.37 -13.13 -17.12
CA ASP A 148 -12.45 -14.02 -15.96
C ASP A 148 -11.35 -13.68 -14.94
N PHE A 149 -10.13 -13.42 -15.44
CA PHE A 149 -9.01 -13.00 -14.61
C PHE A 149 -9.31 -11.69 -13.85
N LYS A 150 -9.75 -10.63 -14.55
CA LYS A 150 -10.11 -9.35 -13.92
C LYS A 150 -11.26 -9.48 -12.93
N SER A 151 -12.22 -10.36 -13.20
CA SER A 151 -13.32 -10.63 -12.28
C SER A 151 -12.81 -11.26 -10.98
N ALA A 152 -11.94 -12.27 -11.06
CA ALA A 152 -11.33 -12.89 -9.89
C ALA A 152 -10.45 -11.91 -9.08
N VAL A 153 -9.66 -11.07 -9.75
CA VAL A 153 -8.90 -10.01 -9.08
C VAL A 153 -9.84 -9.06 -8.34
N GLY A 154 -10.93 -8.65 -8.99
CA GLY A 154 -11.94 -7.78 -8.39
C GLY A 154 -12.59 -8.38 -7.14
N GLU A 155 -12.92 -9.67 -7.18
CA GLU A 155 -13.49 -10.39 -6.05
C GLU A 155 -12.53 -10.43 -4.87
N VAL A 156 -11.27 -10.75 -5.09
CA VAL A 156 -10.24 -10.76 -4.02
C VAL A 156 -10.06 -9.37 -3.41
N VAL A 157 -10.04 -8.32 -4.22
CA VAL A 157 -9.94 -6.93 -3.72
C VAL A 157 -11.17 -6.56 -2.88
N VAL A 158 -12.37 -6.86 -3.35
CA VAL A 158 -13.62 -6.55 -2.62
C VAL A 158 -13.67 -7.30 -1.29
N GLU A 159 -13.34 -8.61 -1.29
CA GLU A 159 -13.32 -9.42 -0.06
C GLU A 159 -12.27 -8.90 0.95
N PHE A 160 -11.10 -8.51 0.48
CA PHE A 160 -10.06 -7.95 1.33
C PHE A 160 -10.48 -6.61 1.97
N LEU A 161 -11.16 -5.75 1.21
CA LEU A 161 -11.59 -4.44 1.69
C LEU A 161 -12.82 -4.50 2.61
N ARG A 162 -13.66 -5.51 2.49
CA ARG A 162 -14.93 -5.65 3.23
C ARG A 162 -14.78 -5.48 4.76
N PRO A 163 -13.88 -6.21 5.46
CA PRO A 163 -13.73 -6.04 6.91
C PRO A 163 -13.20 -4.65 7.29
N ILE A 164 -12.34 -4.07 6.46
CA ILE A 164 -11.80 -2.73 6.68
C ILE A 164 -12.91 -1.69 6.57
N GLN A 165 -13.73 -1.77 5.53
CA GLN A 165 -14.87 -0.87 5.29
C GLN A 165 -15.93 -1.01 6.38
N SER A 166 -16.25 -2.24 6.80
CA SER A 166 -17.19 -2.49 7.89
C SER A 166 -16.70 -1.80 9.17
N LYS A 167 -15.45 -2.05 9.56
CA LYS A 167 -14.87 -1.45 10.76
C LYS A 167 -14.80 0.08 10.70
N ALA A 168 -14.42 0.63 9.54
CA ALA A 168 -14.40 2.07 9.34
C ALA A 168 -15.79 2.69 9.48
N ASN A 169 -16.82 2.07 8.89
CA ASN A 169 -18.20 2.53 9.01
C ASN A 169 -18.71 2.46 10.44
N ASP A 170 -18.40 1.39 11.19
CA ASP A 170 -18.76 1.28 12.61
C ASP A 170 -18.17 2.45 13.41
N LEU A 171 -16.89 2.76 13.19
CA LEU A 171 -16.20 3.86 13.89
C LEU A 171 -16.73 5.24 13.48
N LEU A 172 -17.03 5.43 12.19
CA LEU A 172 -17.61 6.69 11.68
C LEU A 172 -19.02 6.96 12.24
N ASN A 173 -19.76 5.89 12.54
CA ASN A 173 -21.10 5.97 13.13
C ASN A 173 -21.09 6.07 14.66
N ASP A 174 -19.92 6.05 15.32
CA ASP A 174 -19.77 6.28 16.75
C ASP A 174 -19.27 7.69 17.07
N PRO A 175 -20.18 8.66 17.36
CA PRO A 175 -19.81 10.04 17.68
C PRO A 175 -18.96 10.15 18.94
N LYS A 176 -19.07 9.19 19.87
CA LYS A 176 -18.28 9.21 21.11
C LYS A 176 -16.84 8.87 20.82
N TYR A 177 -16.61 7.83 20.00
CA TYR A 177 -15.27 7.45 19.56
C TYR A 177 -14.56 8.58 18.80
N LEU A 178 -15.26 9.24 17.87
CA LEU A 178 -14.72 10.37 17.10
C LEU A 178 -14.40 11.59 17.95
N LYS A 179 -15.16 11.83 19.04
CA LYS A 179 -14.91 12.93 19.97
C LYS A 179 -13.66 12.71 20.83
N ILE A 180 -13.34 11.46 21.19
CA ILE A 180 -12.14 11.12 21.97
C ILE A 180 -10.88 11.55 21.21
N GLY A 181 -10.81 11.31 19.89
CA GLY A 181 -9.68 11.73 19.06
C GLY A 181 -9.50 13.25 18.95
N ARG A 182 -10.58 14.03 19.11
CA ARG A 182 -10.52 15.51 19.10
C ARG A 182 -10.11 16.14 20.43
N ALA A 183 -10.18 15.40 21.52
CA ALA A 183 -9.87 15.92 22.86
C ALA A 183 -8.37 15.99 23.14
N HIS A 184 -7.53 15.48 22.24
CA HIS A 184 -6.06 15.42 22.38
C HIS A 184 -5.32 16.27 21.34
N VAL A 185 -5.99 17.21 20.68
CA VAL A 185 -5.39 18.18 19.75
C VAL A 185 -5.46 19.58 20.35
#